data_59f9419fa669ff751c00e5f0a0b8d490
#
_entry.id   59f9419fa669ff751c00e5f0a0b8d490
#
_cell.length_a   1.000
_cell.length_b   1.000
_cell.length_c   1.000
_cell.angle_alpha   90.00
_cell.angle_beta   90.00
_cell.angle_gamma   90.00
#
_symmetry.space_group_name_H-M   'P 1'
#
loop_
_entity.id
_entity.type
_entity.pdbx_description
1 polymer ?
#
loop_
_entity_poly.entity_id
_entity_poly.type
_entity_poly.pdbx_seq_one_letter_code
_entity_poly.pdbx_strand_id
1 'polypeptide(L)'
;EEHKDEPEDKPGEEEGEQDPEDDEPIDEDKMDFYNSMLNDCLYESNNQFDIPNLLLEQQAGKLLLPFAPWGADSRLRKDVATYHFYVDDYRFEAIWKDPIKVLTSGVKALVEPNLSVYDTTPIAYGLQQIYKKRWISRYFQECGIKVYADLNVSVKFREYNKMGLPKGYNAFFTRGYAGRLEYLKGELEVAREVSGLQTPNLLVYGGGDEIRDF
;
A
#
# COMPACT_ATOMS: atom_id res chain seq x y z
N GLU A 1 64.77 9.65 -43.87
CA GLU A 1 63.78 9.95 -42.80
C GLU A 1 62.43 9.79 -43.41
N GLU A 2 61.75 8.66 -43.13
CA GLU A 2 60.45 8.30 -43.63
C GLU A 2 59.36 8.81 -42.62
N HIS A 3 58.53 9.69 -43.10
CA HIS A 3 57.29 10.03 -42.40
C HIS A 3 56.27 8.91 -42.63
N LYS A 4 55.84 8.25 -41.55
CA LYS A 4 54.69 7.35 -41.53
C LYS A 4 53.45 8.18 -41.25
N ASP A 5 52.52 8.19 -42.21
CA ASP A 5 51.16 8.69 -42.04
C ASP A 5 50.38 7.76 -41.11
N GLU A 6 49.87 8.30 -40.01
CA GLU A 6 48.86 7.62 -39.16
C GLU A 6 47.49 7.77 -39.79
N PRO A 7 46.65 6.73 -39.75
CA PRO A 7 45.28 6.85 -40.26
C PRO A 7 44.39 7.61 -39.28
N GLU A 8 43.66 8.57 -39.79
CA GLU A 8 42.60 9.30 -39.08
C GLU A 8 41.48 8.35 -38.63
N ASP A 9 41.28 8.24 -37.33
CA ASP A 9 40.12 7.60 -36.71
C ASP A 9 38.87 8.42 -37.05
N LYS A 10 37.95 7.84 -37.81
CA LYS A 10 36.59 8.35 -37.96
C LYS A 10 35.78 8.01 -36.73
N PRO A 11 35.01 8.97 -36.11
CA PRO A 11 34.11 8.63 -35.03
C PRO A 11 33.02 7.68 -35.57
N GLY A 12 32.94 6.51 -34.94
CA GLY A 12 31.87 5.56 -35.19
C GLY A 12 30.52 6.19 -34.86
N GLU A 13 29.59 6.11 -35.81
CA GLU A 13 28.19 6.34 -35.56
C GLU A 13 27.72 5.30 -34.53
N GLU A 14 27.46 5.73 -33.31
CA GLU A 14 26.72 4.90 -32.34
C GLU A 14 25.30 4.73 -32.91
N GLU A 15 25.04 3.59 -33.53
CA GLU A 15 23.69 3.11 -33.75
C GLU A 15 23.08 2.93 -32.35
N GLY A 16 22.17 3.85 -31.97
CA GLY A 16 21.38 3.73 -30.77
C GLY A 16 20.62 2.41 -30.81
N GLU A 17 21.00 1.49 -29.94
CA GLU A 17 20.17 0.32 -29.64
C GLU A 17 18.81 0.84 -29.19
N GLN A 18 17.82 0.75 -30.04
CA GLN A 18 16.42 0.92 -29.67
C GLN A 18 16.07 -0.21 -28.71
N ASP A 19 15.72 0.18 -27.50
CA ASP A 19 15.27 -0.73 -26.46
C ASP A 19 13.98 -1.41 -26.98
N PRO A 20 13.94 -2.75 -27.16
CA PRO A 20 12.78 -3.43 -27.73
C PRO A 20 11.56 -3.45 -26.81
N GLU A 21 11.60 -2.81 -25.65
CA GLU A 21 10.48 -2.72 -24.72
C GLU A 21 9.48 -1.59 -25.06
N ASP A 22 9.80 -0.68 -25.99
CA ASP A 22 8.94 0.48 -26.31
C ASP A 22 7.78 0.17 -27.28
N ASP A 23 7.73 -1.03 -27.88
CA ASP A 23 6.71 -1.40 -28.88
C ASP A 23 5.68 -2.46 -28.40
N GLU A 24 5.63 -2.78 -27.09
CA GLU A 24 4.48 -3.55 -26.61
C GLU A 24 3.21 -2.69 -26.70
N PRO A 25 2.14 -3.19 -27.34
CA PRO A 25 0.89 -2.44 -27.41
C PRO A 25 0.42 -2.11 -26.00
N ILE A 26 0.22 -0.80 -25.75
CA ILE A 26 -0.31 -0.30 -24.48
C ILE A 26 -1.63 -1.04 -24.26
N ASP A 27 -1.68 -1.86 -23.22
CA ASP A 27 -2.89 -2.53 -22.78
C ASP A 27 -3.82 -1.43 -22.21
N GLU A 28 -4.73 -0.94 -23.05
CA GLU A 28 -5.64 0.17 -22.73
C GLU A 28 -6.45 -0.12 -21.47
N ASP A 29 -6.81 -1.38 -21.22
CA ASP A 29 -7.56 -1.80 -20.03
C ASP A 29 -6.75 -1.64 -18.73
N LYS A 30 -5.41 -1.85 -18.77
CA LYS A 30 -4.53 -1.64 -17.62
C LYS A 30 -4.27 -0.17 -17.34
N MET A 31 -4.22 0.65 -18.40
CA MET A 31 -4.06 2.10 -18.25
C MET A 31 -5.31 2.75 -17.67
N ASP A 32 -6.48 2.23 -17.98
CA ASP A 32 -7.76 2.72 -17.47
C ASP A 32 -7.89 2.60 -15.95
N PHE A 33 -7.42 1.51 -15.35
CA PHE A 33 -7.55 1.37 -13.89
C PHE A 33 -6.70 2.40 -13.12
N TYR A 34 -5.48 2.69 -13.59
CA TYR A 34 -4.64 3.73 -12.98
C TYR A 34 -5.23 5.14 -13.20
N ASN A 35 -5.81 5.39 -14.37
CA ASN A 35 -6.53 6.62 -14.67
C ASN A 35 -7.79 6.77 -13.80
N SER A 36 -8.51 5.68 -13.55
CA SER A 36 -9.67 5.68 -12.67
C SER A 36 -9.33 6.15 -11.26
N MET A 37 -8.19 5.73 -10.71
CA MET A 37 -7.73 6.21 -9.41
C MET A 37 -7.47 7.72 -9.38
N LEU A 38 -7.00 8.30 -10.49
CA LEU A 38 -6.57 9.70 -10.53
C LEU A 38 -7.68 10.64 -11.00
N ASN A 39 -8.59 10.19 -11.88
CA ASN A 39 -9.49 11.09 -12.59
C ASN A 39 -10.96 10.65 -12.58
N ASP A 40 -11.24 9.36 -12.73
CA ASP A 40 -12.57 8.89 -13.10
C ASP A 40 -13.35 8.27 -11.92
N CYS A 41 -12.64 7.72 -10.94
CA CYS A 41 -13.26 7.09 -9.77
C CYS A 41 -12.80 7.78 -8.48
N LEU A 42 -13.38 8.95 -8.22
CA LEU A 42 -13.14 9.70 -7.00
C LEU A 42 -14.16 9.27 -5.94
N TYR A 43 -13.68 8.65 -4.88
CA TYR A 43 -14.52 8.26 -3.76
C TYR A 43 -14.82 9.45 -2.85
N GLU A 44 -15.93 9.36 -2.13
CA GLU A 44 -16.32 10.35 -1.13
C GLU A 44 -15.19 10.57 -0.12
N SER A 45 -14.92 11.86 0.16
CA SER A 45 -13.90 12.31 1.10
C SER A 45 -14.45 13.43 1.98
N ASN A 46 -14.01 13.48 3.22
CA ASN A 46 -14.33 14.54 4.19
C ASN A 46 -13.09 15.36 4.60
N ASN A 47 -12.03 15.30 3.83
CA ASN A 47 -10.77 16.00 4.13
C ASN A 47 -10.26 16.81 2.93
N GLN A 48 -9.41 17.79 3.22
CA GLN A 48 -8.91 18.77 2.24
C GLN A 48 -7.94 18.20 1.17
N PHE A 49 -7.58 16.92 1.26
CA PHE A 49 -6.67 16.25 0.34
C PHE A 49 -7.38 15.19 -0.51
N ASP A 50 -8.69 15.15 -0.46
CA ASP A 50 -9.54 14.20 -1.18
C ASP A 50 -9.15 12.72 -0.94
N ILE A 51 -8.51 12.44 0.21
CA ILE A 51 -8.20 11.08 0.63
C ILE A 51 -9.54 10.35 0.88
N PRO A 52 -9.82 9.23 0.17
CA PRO A 52 -11.09 8.55 0.26
C PRO A 52 -11.47 8.11 1.66
N ASN A 53 -12.75 8.18 2.01
CA ASN A 53 -13.26 7.57 3.23
C ASN A 53 -13.40 6.06 3.06
N LEU A 54 -12.93 5.27 4.03
CA LEU A 54 -13.27 3.86 4.12
C LEU A 54 -14.74 3.70 4.53
N LEU A 55 -15.33 2.57 4.15
CA LEU A 55 -16.68 2.20 4.53
C LEU A 55 -16.70 1.57 5.92
N LEU A 56 -17.48 2.14 6.82
CA LEU A 56 -17.62 1.63 8.19
C LEU A 56 -18.19 0.21 8.22
N GLU A 57 -19.17 -0.07 7.38
CA GLU A 57 -19.84 -1.38 7.26
C GLU A 57 -18.94 -2.45 6.60
N GLN A 58 -17.87 -2.03 5.93
CA GLN A 58 -16.89 -2.93 5.32
C GLN A 58 -15.59 -3.01 6.12
N GLN A 59 -15.55 -2.52 7.36
CA GLN A 59 -14.44 -2.77 8.25
C GLN A 59 -14.30 -4.26 8.57
N ALA A 60 -13.08 -4.72 8.75
CA ALA A 60 -12.81 -6.08 9.18
C ALA A 60 -13.20 -6.28 10.65
N GLY A 61 -13.54 -7.48 11.01
CA GLY A 61 -13.86 -7.87 12.39
C GLY A 61 -12.77 -8.76 12.98
N LYS A 62 -13.14 -10.03 13.20
CA LYS A 62 -12.18 -11.04 13.66
C LYS A 62 -11.21 -11.43 12.54
N LEU A 63 -9.92 -11.60 12.88
CA LEU A 63 -8.93 -12.08 11.93
C LEU A 63 -9.32 -13.45 11.36
N LEU A 64 -9.37 -13.53 10.05
CA LEU A 64 -9.67 -14.76 9.33
C LEU A 64 -8.35 -15.44 8.91
N LEU A 65 -8.25 -16.73 9.19
CA LEU A 65 -7.10 -17.55 8.83
C LEU A 65 -7.42 -18.43 7.61
N PRO A 66 -6.45 -18.76 6.77
CA PRO A 66 -5.02 -18.42 6.83
C PRO A 66 -4.73 -16.94 6.57
N PHE A 67 -3.73 -16.41 7.26
CA PHE A 67 -3.20 -15.05 7.12
C PHE A 67 -1.83 -15.10 6.46
N ALA A 68 -1.62 -14.38 5.37
CA ALA A 68 -0.39 -14.46 4.59
C ALA A 68 -0.03 -13.12 3.92
N PRO A 69 1.27 -12.90 3.62
CA PRO A 69 1.69 -11.75 2.85
C PRO A 69 1.23 -11.86 1.39
N TRP A 70 0.85 -10.73 0.79
CA TRP A 70 0.69 -10.62 -0.66
C TRP A 70 2.06 -10.53 -1.33
N GLY A 71 2.30 -11.35 -2.34
CA GLY A 71 3.55 -11.38 -3.09
C GLY A 71 3.55 -12.47 -4.15
N ALA A 72 4.69 -12.72 -4.81
CA ALA A 72 4.78 -13.65 -5.93
C ALA A 72 4.24 -15.05 -5.59
N ASP A 73 4.65 -15.60 -4.45
CA ASP A 73 4.27 -16.95 -4.03
C ASP A 73 2.85 -16.99 -3.46
N SER A 74 2.43 -15.96 -2.72
CA SER A 74 1.09 -15.90 -2.12
C SER A 74 -0.01 -15.68 -3.15
N ARG A 75 0.28 -15.07 -4.29
CA ARG A 75 -0.69 -14.92 -5.39
C ARG A 75 -1.19 -16.25 -5.95
N LEU A 76 -0.42 -17.31 -5.77
CA LEU A 76 -0.79 -18.65 -6.18
C LEU A 76 -1.64 -19.41 -5.13
N ARG A 77 -1.74 -18.87 -3.91
CA ARG A 77 -2.53 -19.46 -2.84
C ARG A 77 -4.00 -19.07 -2.99
N LYS A 78 -4.86 -20.05 -3.21
CA LYS A 78 -6.32 -19.88 -3.30
C LYS A 78 -7.04 -20.03 -1.96
N ASP A 79 -6.31 -20.34 -0.90
CA ASP A 79 -6.85 -20.67 0.43
C ASP A 79 -6.63 -19.59 1.49
N VAL A 80 -5.97 -18.46 1.14
CA VAL A 80 -5.71 -17.35 2.07
C VAL A 80 -6.99 -16.57 2.32
N ALA A 81 -7.36 -16.45 3.59
CA ALA A 81 -8.56 -15.70 3.98
C ALA A 81 -8.27 -14.21 4.22
N THR A 82 -7.07 -13.86 4.71
CA THR A 82 -6.65 -12.48 4.93
C THR A 82 -5.24 -12.26 4.38
N TYR A 83 -5.09 -11.28 3.50
CA TYR A 83 -3.78 -10.81 3.04
C TYR A 83 -3.32 -9.57 3.79
N HIS A 84 -2.00 -9.46 3.97
CA HIS A 84 -1.31 -8.24 4.40
C HIS A 84 -0.21 -7.86 3.42
N PHE A 85 0.25 -6.61 3.49
CA PHE A 85 1.26 -6.04 2.59
C PHE A 85 2.51 -5.58 3.34
N TYR A 86 2.84 -6.20 4.49
CA TYR A 86 4.10 -5.96 5.21
C TYR A 86 5.26 -6.71 4.55
N VAL A 87 5.50 -6.36 3.30
CA VAL A 87 6.58 -6.82 2.42
C VAL A 87 7.14 -5.60 1.70
N ASP A 88 8.21 -5.76 0.92
CA ASP A 88 8.77 -4.67 0.13
C ASP A 88 7.74 -4.13 -0.87
N ASP A 89 7.66 -2.81 -1.03
CA ASP A 89 6.62 -2.11 -1.79
C ASP A 89 6.50 -2.63 -3.24
N TYR A 90 7.63 -2.90 -3.91
CA TYR A 90 7.64 -3.41 -5.29
C TYR A 90 6.90 -4.75 -5.47
N ARG A 91 6.77 -5.56 -4.40
CA ARG A 91 6.10 -6.86 -4.47
C ARG A 91 4.59 -6.76 -4.66
N PHE A 92 4.00 -5.65 -4.30
CA PHE A 92 2.56 -5.43 -4.42
C PHE A 92 2.19 -4.23 -5.28
N GLU A 93 3.15 -3.54 -5.87
CA GLU A 93 2.89 -2.36 -6.70
C GLU A 93 1.88 -2.63 -7.83
N ALA A 94 1.88 -3.84 -8.37
CA ALA A 94 0.97 -4.23 -9.43
C ALA A 94 -0.53 -4.19 -9.05
N ILE A 95 -0.90 -4.12 -7.75
CA ILE A 95 -2.32 -4.09 -7.34
C ILE A 95 -3.05 -2.82 -7.80
N TRP A 96 -2.31 -1.72 -8.06
CA TRP A 96 -2.89 -0.49 -8.62
C TRP A 96 -3.05 -0.53 -10.14
N LYS A 97 -2.43 -1.52 -10.82
CA LYS A 97 -2.59 -1.74 -12.25
C LYS A 97 -3.57 -2.88 -12.54
N ASP A 98 -3.60 -3.89 -11.70
CA ASP A 98 -4.44 -5.08 -11.86
C ASP A 98 -4.92 -5.60 -10.48
N PRO A 99 -5.94 -4.97 -9.88
CA PRO A 99 -6.50 -5.41 -8.60
C PRO A 99 -7.31 -6.70 -8.72
N ILE A 100 -7.69 -7.11 -9.93
CA ILE A 100 -8.50 -8.31 -10.20
C ILE A 100 -7.84 -9.56 -9.64
N LYS A 101 -6.51 -9.63 -9.67
CA LYS A 101 -5.76 -10.76 -9.08
C LYS A 101 -6.00 -10.93 -7.59
N VAL A 102 -6.18 -9.84 -6.85
CA VAL A 102 -6.54 -9.89 -5.43
C VAL A 102 -7.97 -10.39 -5.27
N LEU A 103 -8.91 -9.86 -6.03
CA LEU A 103 -10.33 -10.22 -5.96
C LEU A 103 -10.55 -11.70 -6.32
N THR A 104 -9.90 -12.19 -7.38
CA THR A 104 -10.03 -13.57 -7.86
C THR A 104 -9.30 -14.60 -7.00
N SER A 105 -8.45 -14.16 -6.06
CA SER A 105 -7.80 -15.06 -5.09
C SER A 105 -8.77 -15.70 -4.09
N GLY A 106 -9.97 -15.15 -3.96
CA GLY A 106 -10.98 -15.61 -3.01
C GLY A 106 -10.79 -15.08 -1.59
N VAL A 107 -9.90 -14.09 -1.41
CA VAL A 107 -9.66 -13.43 -0.12
C VAL A 107 -10.94 -12.80 0.44
N LYS A 108 -11.07 -12.77 1.76
CA LYS A 108 -12.23 -12.21 2.48
C LYS A 108 -11.91 -10.91 3.20
N ALA A 109 -10.65 -10.73 3.59
CA ALA A 109 -10.19 -9.52 4.27
C ALA A 109 -8.79 -9.14 3.81
N LEU A 110 -8.49 -7.84 3.92
CA LEU A 110 -7.19 -7.28 3.63
C LEU A 110 -6.74 -6.36 4.77
N VAL A 111 -5.45 -6.34 5.04
CA VAL A 111 -4.81 -5.19 5.68
C VAL A 111 -4.50 -4.19 4.58
N GLU A 112 -4.72 -2.89 4.78
CA GLU A 112 -4.34 -1.87 3.81
C GLU A 112 -2.87 -2.02 3.37
N PRO A 113 -2.53 -1.70 2.12
CA PRO A 113 -1.14 -1.68 1.68
C PRO A 113 -0.28 -0.77 2.56
N ASN A 114 0.80 -1.32 3.09
CA ASN A 114 1.77 -0.56 3.88
C ASN A 114 2.82 0.05 2.96
N LEU A 115 2.53 1.23 2.41
CA LEU A 115 3.47 1.98 1.61
C LEU A 115 4.50 2.68 2.51
N SER A 116 5.78 2.52 2.16
CA SER A 116 6.90 3.01 2.98
C SER A 116 6.96 4.54 3.02
N VAL A 117 6.76 5.11 4.20
CA VAL A 117 6.95 6.55 4.48
C VAL A 117 7.78 6.73 5.75
N TYR A 118 8.78 7.60 5.68
CA TYR A 118 9.75 7.85 6.74
C TYR A 118 9.65 9.31 7.22
N ASP A 119 10.26 9.64 8.36
CA ASP A 119 10.28 11.02 8.86
C ASP A 119 10.98 11.99 7.89
N THR A 120 11.90 11.48 7.06
CA THR A 120 12.58 12.23 6.01
C THR A 120 11.77 12.37 4.72
N THR A 121 10.68 11.61 4.56
CA THR A 121 9.84 11.65 3.35
C THR A 121 9.21 13.04 3.19
N PRO A 122 9.25 13.66 1.98
CA PRO A 122 8.52 14.90 1.72
C PRO A 122 7.02 14.74 1.96
N ILE A 123 6.37 15.77 2.51
CA ILE A 123 4.92 15.71 2.85
C ILE A 123 4.07 15.35 1.63
N ALA A 124 4.31 16.00 0.48
CA ALA A 124 3.53 15.73 -0.73
C ALA A 124 3.61 14.26 -1.17
N TYR A 125 4.82 13.67 -1.13
CA TYR A 125 4.99 12.26 -1.47
C TYR A 125 4.29 11.33 -0.46
N GLY A 126 4.43 11.59 0.83
CA GLY A 126 3.75 10.81 1.87
C GLY A 126 2.23 10.90 1.78
N LEU A 127 1.67 12.07 1.45
CA LEU A 127 0.24 12.25 1.18
C LEU A 127 -0.21 11.41 -0.02
N GLN A 128 0.57 11.39 -1.10
CA GLN A 128 0.30 10.54 -2.26
C GLN A 128 0.26 9.06 -1.87
N GLN A 129 1.18 8.61 -1.03
CA GLN A 129 1.19 7.21 -0.58
C GLN A 129 -0.04 6.89 0.30
N ILE A 130 -0.45 7.80 1.17
CA ILE A 130 -1.67 7.65 1.98
C ILE A 130 -2.91 7.66 1.08
N TYR A 131 -2.99 8.53 0.09
CA TYR A 131 -4.06 8.54 -0.89
C TYR A 131 -4.15 7.20 -1.63
N LYS A 132 -3.04 6.72 -2.18
CA LYS A 132 -2.97 5.45 -2.93
C LYS A 132 -3.47 4.27 -2.09
N LYS A 133 -2.96 4.11 -0.87
CA LYS A 133 -3.38 2.98 -0.03
C LYS A 133 -4.85 3.07 0.35
N ARG A 134 -5.37 4.26 0.66
CA ARG A 134 -6.76 4.48 1.04
C ARG A 134 -7.71 4.26 -0.13
N TRP A 135 -7.32 4.71 -1.33
CA TRP A 135 -8.10 4.53 -2.54
C TRP A 135 -8.26 3.05 -2.90
N ILE A 136 -7.17 2.28 -2.93
CA ILE A 136 -7.24 0.85 -3.28
C ILE A 136 -7.99 0.04 -2.20
N SER A 137 -7.85 0.42 -0.94
CA SER A 137 -8.58 -0.21 0.16
C SER A 137 -10.08 0.06 0.06
N ARG A 138 -10.47 1.28 -0.28
CA ARG A 138 -11.88 1.63 -0.55
C ARG A 138 -12.41 0.86 -1.76
N TYR A 139 -11.64 0.75 -2.84
CA TYR A 139 -12.01 -0.06 -4.00
C TYR A 139 -12.31 -1.51 -3.61
N PHE A 140 -11.45 -2.14 -2.81
CA PHE A 140 -11.67 -3.50 -2.33
C PHE A 140 -12.91 -3.60 -1.43
N GLN A 141 -13.21 -2.58 -0.64
CA GLN A 141 -14.44 -2.54 0.16
C GLN A 141 -15.69 -2.50 -0.71
N GLU A 142 -15.69 -1.73 -1.80
CA GLU A 142 -16.81 -1.71 -2.79
C GLU A 142 -16.97 -3.09 -3.45
N CYS A 143 -15.90 -3.86 -3.59
CA CYS A 143 -15.95 -5.23 -4.07
C CYS A 143 -16.33 -6.25 -2.97
N GLY A 144 -16.71 -5.79 -1.78
CA GLY A 144 -17.17 -6.64 -0.68
C GLY A 144 -16.09 -7.25 0.21
N ILE A 145 -14.82 -6.85 0.04
CA ILE A 145 -13.72 -7.31 0.89
C ILE A 145 -13.65 -6.46 2.16
N LYS A 146 -13.50 -7.11 3.30
CA LYS A 146 -13.33 -6.43 4.59
C LYS A 146 -11.90 -5.89 4.74
N VAL A 147 -11.76 -4.67 5.30
CA VAL A 147 -10.44 -4.02 5.39
C VAL A 147 -10.08 -3.71 6.83
N TYR A 148 -8.82 -3.97 7.18
CA TYR A 148 -8.14 -3.41 8.34
C TYR A 148 -7.35 -2.18 7.89
N ALA A 149 -7.56 -1.04 8.53
CA ALA A 149 -6.77 0.16 8.31
C ALA A 149 -5.34 -0.04 8.86
N ASP A 150 -4.33 0.22 8.04
CA ASP A 150 -2.94 0.14 8.45
C ASP A 150 -2.50 1.43 9.15
N LEU A 151 -2.07 1.32 10.41
CA LEU A 151 -1.55 2.44 11.21
C LEU A 151 -0.02 2.58 11.15
N ASN A 152 0.67 1.66 10.47
CA ASN A 152 2.13 1.64 10.40
C ASN A 152 2.68 2.73 9.48
N VAL A 153 2.75 3.94 10.00
CA VAL A 153 3.39 5.09 9.33
C VAL A 153 4.36 5.78 10.28
N SER A 154 5.29 6.59 9.76
CA SER A 154 6.14 7.41 10.61
C SER A 154 5.34 8.46 11.39
N VAL A 155 5.87 8.92 12.52
CA VAL A 155 5.19 9.89 13.40
C VAL A 155 4.75 11.13 12.64
N LYS A 156 5.58 11.61 11.71
CA LYS A 156 5.29 12.76 10.84
C LYS A 156 3.98 12.63 10.05
N PHE A 157 3.60 11.40 9.68
CA PHE A 157 2.43 11.14 8.84
C PHE A 157 1.22 10.63 9.60
N ARG A 158 1.29 10.49 10.91
CA ARG A 158 0.23 9.92 11.74
C ARG A 158 -1.11 10.65 11.60
N GLU A 159 -1.09 11.97 11.65
CA GLU A 159 -2.30 12.78 11.49
C GLU A 159 -2.91 12.67 10.08
N TYR A 160 -2.06 12.65 9.06
CA TYR A 160 -2.51 12.44 7.68
C TYR A 160 -3.09 11.04 7.48
N ASN A 161 -2.52 10.04 8.15
CA ASN A 161 -2.99 8.65 8.05
C ASN A 161 -4.36 8.42 8.72
N LYS A 162 -4.82 9.32 9.60
CA LYS A 162 -6.19 9.30 10.14
C LYS A 162 -7.23 9.73 9.10
N MET A 163 -6.83 10.51 8.08
CA MET A 163 -7.74 10.98 7.05
C MET A 163 -8.33 9.79 6.27
N GLY A 164 -9.61 9.88 5.99
CA GLY A 164 -10.36 8.79 5.38
C GLY A 164 -10.73 7.64 6.32
N LEU A 165 -10.44 7.74 7.61
CA LEU A 165 -10.97 6.82 8.62
C LEU A 165 -12.25 7.41 9.24
N PRO A 166 -13.43 6.83 8.98
CA PRO A 166 -14.66 7.34 9.55
C PRO A 166 -14.69 7.12 11.07
N LYS A 167 -15.33 8.04 11.79
CA LYS A 167 -15.52 7.91 13.22
C LYS A 167 -16.25 6.60 13.55
N GLY A 168 -15.71 5.85 14.51
CA GLY A 168 -16.24 4.54 14.88
C GLY A 168 -15.61 3.38 14.12
N TYR A 169 -14.72 3.64 13.16
CA TYR A 169 -13.93 2.57 12.53
C TYR A 169 -13.09 1.86 13.59
N ASN A 170 -13.21 0.54 13.68
CA ASN A 170 -12.60 -0.26 14.75
C ASN A 170 -11.96 -1.54 14.20
N ALA A 171 -11.20 -1.42 13.13
CA ALA A 171 -10.45 -2.51 12.53
C ALA A 171 -9.08 -1.99 12.10
N PHE A 172 -8.09 -2.15 12.95
CA PHE A 172 -6.75 -1.61 12.73
C PHE A 172 -5.71 -2.71 12.72
N PHE A 173 -4.65 -2.45 11.99
CA PHE A 173 -3.51 -3.33 11.91
C PHE A 173 -2.21 -2.52 11.94
N THR A 174 -1.17 -3.07 12.54
CA THR A 174 0.17 -2.49 12.52
C THR A 174 1.24 -3.57 12.57
N ARG A 175 2.50 -3.17 12.40
CA ARG A 175 3.66 -4.04 12.45
C ARG A 175 4.41 -3.86 13.77
N GLY A 176 4.69 -4.99 14.46
CA GLY A 176 5.56 -5.04 15.64
C GLY A 176 6.97 -5.50 15.28
N TYR A 177 7.97 -4.92 15.93
CA TYR A 177 9.36 -5.38 15.95
C TYR A 177 10.08 -4.75 17.15
N ALA A 178 11.26 -5.27 17.49
CA ALA A 178 12.03 -4.79 18.63
C ALA A 178 12.31 -3.27 18.56
N GLY A 179 12.14 -2.57 19.68
CA GLY A 179 12.34 -1.13 19.77
C GLY A 179 11.18 -0.26 19.23
N ARG A 180 10.05 -0.87 18.85
CA ARG A 180 8.91 -0.14 18.27
C ARG A 180 7.80 0.20 19.28
N LEU A 181 7.99 -0.08 20.56
CA LEU A 181 6.95 0.06 21.59
C LEU A 181 6.35 1.47 21.67
N GLU A 182 7.17 2.52 21.58
CA GLU A 182 6.68 3.91 21.61
C GLU A 182 5.86 4.29 20.39
N TYR A 183 6.19 3.74 19.21
CA TYR A 183 5.36 3.90 18.01
C TYR A 183 4.01 3.22 18.20
N LEU A 184 4.02 1.99 18.74
CA LEU A 184 2.80 1.21 18.98
C LEU A 184 1.86 1.89 19.98
N LYS A 185 2.39 2.50 21.05
CA LYS A 185 1.59 3.34 21.96
C LYS A 185 0.86 4.46 21.23
N GLY A 186 1.57 5.18 20.37
CA GLY A 186 0.96 6.25 19.60
C GLY A 186 -0.06 5.77 18.56
N GLU A 187 0.13 4.58 17.98
CA GLU A 187 -0.85 3.95 17.09
C GLU A 187 -2.09 3.49 17.85
N LEU A 188 -1.93 2.99 19.07
CA LEU A 188 -3.05 2.67 19.96
C LEU A 188 -3.88 3.91 20.30
N GLU A 189 -3.25 5.05 20.55
CA GLU A 189 -3.97 6.33 20.77
C GLU A 189 -4.77 6.75 19.53
N VAL A 190 -4.20 6.61 18.33
CA VAL A 190 -4.95 6.85 17.07
C VAL A 190 -6.14 5.90 16.97
N ALA A 191 -5.95 4.62 17.25
CA ALA A 191 -7.03 3.64 17.21
C ALA A 191 -8.17 3.97 18.21
N ARG A 192 -7.81 4.43 19.43
CA ARG A 192 -8.77 4.90 20.44
C ARG A 192 -9.53 6.14 19.98
N GLU A 193 -8.81 7.12 19.43
CA GLU A 193 -9.42 8.36 18.94
C GLU A 193 -10.43 8.07 17.82
N VAL A 194 -10.06 7.29 16.81
CA VAL A 194 -10.90 6.99 15.66
C VAL A 194 -12.09 6.11 16.04
N SER A 195 -11.86 5.05 16.82
CA SER A 195 -12.94 4.13 17.22
C SER A 195 -13.86 4.70 18.31
N GLY A 196 -13.36 5.60 19.14
CA GLY A 196 -14.05 6.06 20.35
C GLY A 196 -14.06 5.04 21.50
N LEU A 197 -13.24 3.97 21.40
CA LEU A 197 -13.19 2.88 22.37
C LEU A 197 -11.89 2.93 23.16
N GLN A 198 -11.96 2.58 24.46
CA GLN A 198 -10.76 2.42 25.28
C GLN A 198 -9.90 1.21 24.86
N THR A 199 -10.58 0.16 24.36
CA THR A 199 -9.91 -1.05 23.88
C THR A 199 -10.35 -1.27 22.41
N PRO A 200 -9.68 -0.62 21.45
CA PRO A 200 -9.96 -0.79 20.04
C PRO A 200 -9.46 -2.14 19.51
N ASN A 201 -10.01 -2.59 18.38
CA ASN A 201 -9.53 -3.78 17.68
C ASN A 201 -8.27 -3.43 16.87
N LEU A 202 -7.11 -3.42 17.54
CA LEU A 202 -5.80 -3.20 16.94
C LEU A 202 -5.01 -4.52 16.95
N LEU A 203 -4.71 -5.04 15.78
CA LEU A 203 -3.91 -6.24 15.58
C LEU A 203 -2.46 -5.86 15.27
N VAL A 204 -1.51 -6.58 15.87
CA VAL A 204 -0.08 -6.34 15.69
C VAL A 204 0.56 -7.55 15.02
N TYR A 205 1.20 -7.35 13.87
CA TYR A 205 1.91 -8.40 13.15
C TYR A 205 3.40 -8.41 13.51
N GLY A 206 3.87 -9.52 14.07
CA GLY A 206 5.26 -9.67 14.50
C GLY A 206 5.51 -9.00 15.85
N GLY A 207 6.79 -8.87 16.20
CA GLY A 207 7.24 -8.40 17.48
C GLY A 207 7.80 -9.56 18.32
N GLY A 208 8.50 -9.25 19.40
CA GLY A 208 9.00 -10.19 20.37
C GLY A 208 8.17 -10.13 21.65
N ASP A 209 8.76 -10.59 22.74
CA ASP A 209 8.12 -10.61 24.07
C ASP A 209 7.67 -9.20 24.51
N GLU A 210 8.48 -8.18 24.21
CA GLU A 210 8.17 -6.77 24.48
C GLU A 210 6.81 -6.32 23.89
N ILE A 211 6.50 -6.76 22.66
CA ILE A 211 5.25 -6.41 22.00
C ILE A 211 4.09 -7.29 22.46
N ARG A 212 4.38 -8.56 22.78
CA ARG A 212 3.34 -9.49 23.26
C ARG A 212 2.81 -9.07 24.62
N ASP A 213 3.65 -8.48 25.46
CA ASP A 213 3.30 -8.08 26.83
C ASP A 213 2.67 -6.68 26.90
N PHE A 214 2.58 -5.97 25.76
CA PHE A 214 1.93 -4.68 25.59
C PHE A 214 0.40 -4.80 25.52
#